data_9232cd8d6539ddbe53ae146080bfd31b
#
_entry.id   9232cd8d6539ddbe53ae146080bfd31b
#
_cell.length_a   1.000
_cell.length_b   1.000
_cell.length_c   1.000
_cell.angle_alpha   90.00
_cell.angle_beta   90.00
_cell.angle_gamma   90.00
#
_symmetry.space_group_name_H-M   'P 1'
#
loop_
_entity.id
_entity.type
_entity.pdbx_description
1 polymer ?
#
loop_
_entity_poly.entity_id
_entity_poly.type
_entity_poly.pdbx_seq_one_letter_code
_entity_poly.pdbx_strand_id
1 'polypeptide(L)'
;VGPSGRNGPETAPYRGPVAPGERVTGRPARPALPPRLRGPLGLVSVLAALAVLALGVLYADAGRPGTVDARLVAALDGAPPGRQVAVATDFLGEPVGAALLVAALVTGCLLLRRPRAAVLVVVGPGLAVAATKVLKHLVGRTIHGDGNLSYPSGHTAFLTAVALAVALLVAGRPALGRTAGTAIVLAAALAAGAAMGWAQVVLSAHYPTDTLGGLCTALAVVPAAARLLDRAADAAGRARG
;
A
#
# COMPACT_ATOMS: atom_id res chain seq x y z
N VAL A 1 27.53 27.61 -76.32
CA VAL A 1 28.10 28.46 -75.27
C VAL A 1 26.99 28.74 -74.26
N GLY A 2 26.97 28.06 -73.13
CA GLY A 2 26.03 28.28 -72.06
C GLY A 2 26.80 28.75 -70.79
N PRO A 3 26.22 29.68 -70.00
CA PRO A 3 26.95 30.24 -68.85
C PRO A 3 26.83 29.35 -67.60
N SER A 4 27.97 29.21 -66.92
CA SER A 4 28.13 28.51 -65.64
C SER A 4 27.36 29.20 -64.53
N GLY A 5 26.46 28.45 -63.84
CA GLY A 5 25.84 28.86 -62.60
C GLY A 5 26.83 28.72 -61.45
N ARG A 6 27.18 29.81 -60.75
CA ARG A 6 27.91 29.82 -59.49
C ARG A 6 26.94 29.44 -58.36
N ASN A 7 27.19 28.31 -57.73
CA ASN A 7 26.58 27.99 -56.42
C ASN A 7 27.28 28.87 -55.37
N GLY A 8 26.55 29.84 -54.81
CA GLY A 8 26.96 30.56 -53.64
C GLY A 8 26.93 29.71 -52.40
N PRO A 9 27.75 29.96 -51.35
CA PRO A 9 27.74 29.19 -50.12
C PRO A 9 26.43 29.37 -49.39
N GLU A 10 25.76 28.26 -49.14
CA GLU A 10 24.54 28.12 -48.31
C GLU A 10 24.89 28.53 -46.86
N THR A 11 24.47 29.72 -46.46
CA THR A 11 24.67 30.21 -45.10
C THR A 11 23.76 29.38 -44.15
N ALA A 12 24.41 28.56 -43.32
CA ALA A 12 23.69 27.86 -42.25
C ALA A 12 22.90 28.86 -41.38
N PRO A 13 21.68 28.55 -40.97
CA PRO A 13 20.87 29.46 -40.15
C PRO A 13 21.56 29.69 -38.80
N TYR A 14 21.82 30.98 -38.51
CA TYR A 14 22.35 31.46 -37.22
C TYR A 14 21.36 31.05 -36.09
N ARG A 15 21.74 30.08 -35.26
CA ARG A 15 21.05 29.82 -33.99
C ARG A 15 21.48 30.94 -33.04
N GLY A 16 20.57 31.91 -32.85
CA GLY A 16 20.74 32.91 -31.81
C GLY A 16 21.03 32.30 -30.44
N PRO A 17 21.60 33.07 -29.49
CA PRO A 17 21.89 32.61 -28.15
C PRO A 17 20.62 32.13 -27.49
N VAL A 18 20.65 30.89 -26.99
CA VAL A 18 19.58 30.30 -26.19
C VAL A 18 19.37 31.22 -24.99
N ALA A 19 18.17 31.76 -24.83
CA ALA A 19 17.84 32.66 -23.73
C ALA A 19 18.12 31.95 -22.38
N PRO A 20 18.86 32.61 -21.45
CA PRO A 20 19.08 32.07 -20.12
C PRO A 20 17.75 32.07 -19.36
N GLY A 21 17.08 30.93 -19.26
CA GLY A 21 15.79 30.82 -18.56
C GLY A 21 14.89 29.68 -18.98
N GLU A 22 15.26 28.85 -19.94
CA GLU A 22 14.50 27.63 -20.24
C GLU A 22 14.70 26.66 -19.07
N ARG A 23 13.84 26.86 -18.03
CA ARG A 23 13.75 25.91 -16.93
C ARG A 23 13.41 24.56 -17.55
N VAL A 24 14.35 23.62 -17.40
CA VAL A 24 14.07 22.22 -17.66
C VAL A 24 12.93 21.82 -16.70
N THR A 25 11.70 21.98 -17.17
CA THR A 25 10.52 21.49 -16.46
C THR A 25 10.61 19.97 -16.47
N GLY A 26 11.28 19.43 -15.46
CA GLY A 26 11.40 17.99 -15.26
C GLY A 26 10.00 17.38 -15.31
N ARG A 27 9.82 16.29 -16.07
CA ARG A 27 8.55 15.59 -16.21
C ARG A 27 7.97 15.33 -14.83
N PRO A 28 6.71 15.76 -14.53
CA PRO A 28 6.13 15.63 -13.20
C PRO A 28 6.22 14.17 -12.71
N ALA A 29 6.62 13.98 -11.45
CA ALA A 29 6.72 12.65 -10.86
C ALA A 29 5.37 11.94 -10.95
N ARG A 30 5.36 10.68 -11.38
CA ARG A 30 4.12 9.90 -11.54
C ARG A 30 3.41 9.78 -10.19
N PRO A 31 2.06 9.90 -10.17
CA PRO A 31 1.28 9.83 -8.93
C PRO A 31 1.41 8.46 -8.26
N ALA A 32 1.33 8.45 -6.93
CA ALA A 32 1.30 7.23 -6.12
C ALA A 32 -0.06 6.51 -6.29
N LEU A 33 -1.16 7.27 -6.40
CA LEU A 33 -2.50 6.75 -6.69
C LEU A 33 -2.91 7.14 -8.11
N PRO A 34 -2.93 6.19 -9.07
CA PRO A 34 -3.37 6.47 -10.44
C PRO A 34 -4.76 7.12 -10.49
N PRO A 35 -4.97 8.23 -11.22
CA PRO A 35 -6.23 8.97 -11.21
C PRO A 35 -7.47 8.12 -11.47
N ARG A 36 -7.36 7.14 -12.40
CA ARG A 36 -8.44 6.22 -12.75
C ARG A 36 -8.87 5.28 -11.61
N LEU A 37 -8.01 5.06 -10.61
CA LEU A 37 -8.29 4.19 -9.45
C LEU A 37 -8.84 4.95 -8.25
N ARG A 38 -8.85 6.29 -8.28
CA ARG A 38 -9.28 7.13 -7.13
C ARG A 38 -10.72 6.87 -6.72
N GLY A 39 -11.63 6.70 -7.67
CA GLY A 39 -13.04 6.42 -7.40
C GLY A 39 -13.24 5.04 -6.76
N PRO A 40 -12.91 3.95 -7.45
CA PRO A 40 -13.14 2.61 -6.90
C PRO A 40 -12.38 2.36 -5.59
N LEU A 41 -11.11 2.76 -5.47
CA LEU A 41 -10.36 2.58 -4.23
C LEU A 41 -10.83 3.53 -3.12
N GLY A 42 -11.38 4.70 -3.45
CA GLY A 42 -12.03 5.56 -2.46
C GLY A 42 -13.27 4.90 -1.85
N LEU A 43 -14.11 4.28 -2.68
CA LEU A 43 -15.25 3.51 -2.19
C LEU A 43 -14.81 2.32 -1.31
N VAL A 44 -13.80 1.56 -1.77
CA VAL A 44 -13.22 0.45 -0.98
C VAL A 44 -12.70 0.95 0.37
N SER A 45 -12.01 2.10 0.41
CA SER A 45 -11.50 2.67 1.66
C SER A 45 -12.62 3.00 2.65
N VAL A 46 -13.72 3.58 2.17
CA VAL A 46 -14.87 3.90 3.03
C VAL A 46 -15.52 2.62 3.56
N LEU A 47 -15.79 1.65 2.69
CA LEU A 47 -16.40 0.37 3.09
C LEU A 47 -15.50 -0.40 4.07
N ALA A 48 -14.18 -0.40 3.83
CA ALA A 48 -13.22 -1.02 4.72
C ALA A 48 -13.16 -0.32 6.09
N ALA A 49 -13.19 1.01 6.12
CA ALA A 49 -13.26 1.75 7.38
C ALA A 49 -14.55 1.43 8.17
N LEU A 50 -15.69 1.37 7.49
CA LEU A 50 -16.95 0.96 8.11
C LEU A 50 -16.88 -0.47 8.66
N ALA A 51 -16.25 -1.40 7.92
CA ALA A 51 -16.05 -2.78 8.39
C ALA A 51 -15.14 -2.84 9.64
N VAL A 52 -14.06 -2.05 9.68
CA VAL A 52 -13.20 -1.95 10.87
C VAL A 52 -14.00 -1.46 12.08
N LEU A 53 -14.79 -0.41 11.91
CA LEU A 53 -15.60 0.15 12.99
C LEU A 53 -16.70 -0.83 13.45
N ALA A 54 -17.40 -1.47 12.52
CA ALA A 54 -18.44 -2.45 12.83
C ALA A 54 -17.88 -3.65 13.60
N LEU A 55 -16.75 -4.22 13.16
CA LEU A 55 -16.08 -5.31 13.88
C LEU A 55 -15.53 -4.82 15.23
N GLY A 56 -14.99 -3.60 15.31
CA GLY A 56 -14.51 -3.02 16.55
C GLY A 56 -15.62 -2.90 17.60
N VAL A 57 -16.80 -2.40 17.20
CA VAL A 57 -17.98 -2.32 18.08
C VAL A 57 -18.50 -3.70 18.47
N LEU A 58 -18.56 -4.63 17.50
CA LEU A 58 -19.06 -5.99 17.74
C LEU A 58 -18.22 -6.77 18.75
N TYR A 59 -16.90 -6.54 18.77
CA TYR A 59 -15.95 -7.26 19.60
C TYR A 59 -15.32 -6.37 20.71
N ALA A 60 -15.92 -5.22 21.01
CA ALA A 60 -15.44 -4.35 22.10
C ALA A 60 -15.35 -5.11 23.41
N ASP A 61 -14.20 -5.00 24.09
CA ASP A 61 -13.88 -5.63 25.38
C ASP A 61 -14.04 -7.17 25.41
N ALA A 62 -14.15 -7.83 24.24
CA ALA A 62 -14.28 -9.27 24.18
C ALA A 62 -12.95 -9.98 24.47
N GLY A 63 -12.92 -10.88 25.44
CA GLY A 63 -11.75 -11.72 25.80
C GLY A 63 -11.83 -13.15 25.24
N ARG A 64 -12.83 -13.46 24.40
CA ARG A 64 -13.06 -14.81 23.87
C ARG A 64 -13.32 -14.78 22.36
N PRO A 65 -13.03 -15.90 21.65
CA PRO A 65 -13.36 -15.99 20.23
C PRO A 65 -14.87 -15.94 20.03
N GLY A 66 -15.29 -15.22 18.98
CA GLY A 66 -16.66 -15.31 18.50
C GLY A 66 -16.95 -16.65 17.83
N THR A 67 -18.24 -16.94 17.53
CA THR A 67 -18.63 -18.21 16.89
C THR A 67 -17.94 -18.44 15.55
N VAL A 68 -17.77 -17.38 14.76
CA VAL A 68 -17.05 -17.43 13.48
C VAL A 68 -15.55 -17.72 13.71
N ASP A 69 -14.95 -17.05 14.68
CA ASP A 69 -13.53 -17.24 15.01
C ASP A 69 -13.28 -18.70 15.43
N ALA A 70 -14.10 -19.24 16.35
CA ALA A 70 -13.96 -20.62 16.83
C ALA A 70 -14.08 -21.65 15.69
N ARG A 71 -15.01 -21.47 14.76
CA ARG A 71 -15.18 -22.37 13.60
C ARG A 71 -13.98 -22.31 12.65
N LEU A 72 -13.48 -21.11 12.35
CA LEU A 72 -12.33 -20.94 11.45
C LEU A 72 -11.06 -21.46 12.08
N VAL A 73 -10.82 -21.24 13.37
CA VAL A 73 -9.68 -21.82 14.09
C VAL A 73 -9.73 -23.35 14.03
N ALA A 74 -10.87 -23.95 14.34
CA ALA A 74 -11.04 -25.41 14.26
C ALA A 74 -10.83 -25.97 12.83
N ALA A 75 -11.24 -25.24 11.79
CA ALA A 75 -11.04 -25.65 10.40
C ALA A 75 -9.57 -25.52 9.94
N LEU A 76 -8.77 -24.67 10.56
CA LEU A 76 -7.36 -24.46 10.25
C LEU A 76 -6.43 -25.30 11.11
N ASP A 77 -6.93 -25.95 12.16
CA ASP A 77 -6.12 -26.76 13.04
C ASP A 77 -5.54 -27.97 12.28
N GLY A 78 -4.21 -28.09 12.31
CA GLY A 78 -3.48 -29.12 11.57
C GLY A 78 -3.49 -29.02 10.05
N ALA A 79 -4.13 -28.01 9.47
CA ALA A 79 -4.21 -27.86 8.00
C ALA A 79 -2.86 -27.41 7.40
N PRO A 80 -2.46 -27.98 6.22
CA PRO A 80 -1.28 -27.50 5.50
C PRO A 80 -1.49 -26.03 5.03
N PRO A 81 -0.41 -25.25 4.86
CA PRO A 81 0.99 -25.63 4.73
C PRO A 81 1.81 -25.77 6.04
N GLY A 82 1.19 -25.72 7.21
CA GLY A 82 1.81 -26.05 8.49
C GLY A 82 2.54 -24.87 9.19
N ARG A 83 2.88 -25.10 10.47
CA ARG A 83 3.40 -24.07 11.39
C ARG A 83 4.70 -23.40 10.93
N GLN A 84 5.58 -24.13 10.24
CA GLN A 84 6.86 -23.57 9.77
C GLN A 84 6.67 -22.47 8.73
N VAL A 85 5.72 -22.66 7.80
CA VAL A 85 5.35 -21.65 6.80
C VAL A 85 4.69 -20.45 7.47
N ALA A 86 3.88 -20.70 8.52
CA ALA A 86 3.28 -19.61 9.29
C ALA A 86 4.35 -18.73 9.97
N VAL A 87 5.36 -19.34 10.60
CA VAL A 87 6.48 -18.62 11.23
C VAL A 87 7.28 -17.82 10.16
N ALA A 88 7.56 -18.42 9.00
CA ALA A 88 8.27 -17.72 7.93
C ALA A 88 7.46 -16.53 7.38
N THR A 89 6.13 -16.67 7.30
CA THR A 89 5.24 -15.58 6.87
C THR A 89 5.16 -14.49 7.93
N ASP A 90 5.04 -14.86 9.20
CA ASP A 90 4.99 -13.96 10.35
C ASP A 90 6.24 -13.09 10.44
N PHE A 91 7.43 -13.68 10.17
CA PHE A 91 8.70 -12.95 10.14
C PHE A 91 8.67 -11.70 9.26
N LEU A 92 7.88 -11.69 8.18
CA LEU A 92 7.74 -10.50 7.32
C LEU A 92 7.06 -9.31 8.04
N GLY A 93 6.30 -9.58 9.10
CA GLY A 93 5.66 -8.56 9.94
C GLY A 93 6.46 -8.20 11.19
N GLU A 94 7.45 -9.01 11.56
CA GLU A 94 8.36 -8.76 12.67
C GLU A 94 9.31 -7.58 12.38
N PRO A 95 9.81 -6.85 13.37
CA PRO A 95 10.57 -5.61 13.15
C PRO A 95 11.72 -5.74 12.16
N VAL A 96 12.49 -6.82 12.22
CA VAL A 96 13.63 -7.06 11.34
C VAL A 96 13.16 -7.39 9.92
N GLY A 97 12.22 -8.33 9.76
CA GLY A 97 11.66 -8.70 8.46
C GLY A 97 10.96 -7.54 7.79
N ALA A 98 10.17 -6.78 8.54
CA ALA A 98 9.48 -5.59 8.07
C ALA A 98 10.47 -4.50 7.60
N ALA A 99 11.53 -4.24 8.37
CA ALA A 99 12.56 -3.27 7.98
C ALA A 99 13.29 -3.67 6.70
N LEU A 100 13.68 -4.95 6.58
CA LEU A 100 14.32 -5.47 5.37
C LEU A 100 13.40 -5.38 4.15
N LEU A 101 12.13 -5.76 4.30
CA LEU A 101 11.15 -5.70 3.24
C LEU A 101 10.91 -4.25 2.76
N VAL A 102 10.71 -3.32 3.70
CA VAL A 102 10.52 -1.90 3.37
C VAL A 102 11.77 -1.32 2.72
N ALA A 103 12.97 -1.60 3.24
CA ALA A 103 14.22 -1.11 2.67
C ALA A 103 14.42 -1.62 1.23
N ALA A 104 14.19 -2.91 0.97
CA ALA A 104 14.28 -3.48 -0.37
C ALA A 104 13.30 -2.82 -1.35
N LEU A 105 12.05 -2.61 -0.93
CA LEU A 105 11.01 -2.00 -1.76
C LEU A 105 11.27 -0.50 -2.01
N VAL A 106 11.74 0.24 -1.00
CA VAL A 106 12.15 1.64 -1.16
C VAL A 106 13.29 1.74 -2.17
N THR A 107 14.32 0.91 -2.03
CA THR A 107 15.44 0.85 -2.96
C THR A 107 14.95 0.56 -4.38
N GLY A 108 14.09 -0.45 -4.56
CA GLY A 108 13.48 -0.77 -5.86
C GLY A 108 12.69 0.40 -6.44
N CYS A 109 11.88 1.09 -5.64
CA CYS A 109 11.15 2.27 -6.08
C CYS A 109 12.07 3.43 -6.51
N LEU A 110 13.16 3.65 -5.80
CA LEU A 110 14.13 4.71 -6.14
C LEU A 110 14.91 4.36 -7.42
N LEU A 111 15.33 3.11 -7.59
CA LEU A 111 15.95 2.62 -8.82
C LEU A 111 15.02 2.77 -10.04
N LEU A 112 13.72 2.53 -9.85
CA LEU A 112 12.68 2.75 -10.85
C LEU A 112 12.30 4.24 -11.04
N ARG A 113 12.96 5.15 -10.33
CA ARG A 113 12.67 6.60 -10.35
C ARG A 113 11.21 6.91 -10.01
N ARG A 114 10.70 6.27 -8.94
CA ARG A 114 9.33 6.41 -8.44
C ARG A 114 9.32 6.94 -7.00
N PRO A 115 9.74 8.19 -6.74
CA PRO A 115 9.92 8.71 -5.38
C PRO A 115 8.61 8.75 -4.58
N ARG A 116 7.45 9.08 -5.20
CA ARG A 116 6.15 9.05 -4.52
C ARG A 116 5.76 7.65 -4.07
N ALA A 117 6.11 6.61 -4.85
CA ALA A 117 5.89 5.22 -4.45
C ALA A 117 6.83 4.81 -3.31
N ALA A 118 8.09 5.24 -3.33
CA ALA A 118 9.03 5.01 -2.23
C ALA A 118 8.50 5.58 -0.91
N VAL A 119 7.99 6.83 -0.93
CA VAL A 119 7.37 7.44 0.26
C VAL A 119 6.13 6.65 0.69
N LEU A 120 5.28 6.21 -0.25
CA LEU A 120 4.07 5.44 0.08
C LEU A 120 4.41 4.09 0.71
N VAL A 121 5.48 3.41 0.28
CA VAL A 121 5.95 2.14 0.88
C VAL A 121 6.34 2.30 2.35
N VAL A 122 6.78 3.49 2.78
CA VAL A 122 7.07 3.78 4.19
C VAL A 122 5.83 4.27 4.92
N VAL A 123 5.17 5.30 4.38
CA VAL A 123 4.07 6.01 5.05
C VAL A 123 2.82 5.16 5.13
N GLY A 124 2.49 4.40 4.08
CA GLY A 124 1.28 3.58 4.03
C GLY A 124 1.25 2.50 5.11
N PRO A 125 2.25 1.60 5.16
CA PRO A 125 2.34 0.58 6.22
C PRO A 125 2.51 1.21 7.61
N GLY A 126 3.32 2.27 7.74
CA GLY A 126 3.49 2.97 9.01
C GLY A 126 2.17 3.51 9.58
N LEU A 127 1.37 4.18 8.76
CA LEU A 127 0.05 4.68 9.16
C LEU A 127 -0.95 3.55 9.44
N ALA A 128 -0.92 2.46 8.65
CA ALA A 128 -1.79 1.31 8.89
C ALA A 128 -1.49 0.67 10.26
N VAL A 129 -0.21 0.45 10.57
CA VAL A 129 0.22 -0.09 11.88
C VAL A 129 -0.10 0.90 13.01
N ALA A 130 0.13 2.20 12.82
CA ALA A 130 -0.23 3.20 13.81
C ALA A 130 -1.74 3.20 14.10
N ALA A 131 -2.57 3.10 13.05
CA ALA A 131 -4.02 3.00 13.21
C ALA A 131 -4.43 1.73 13.99
N THR A 132 -3.79 0.57 13.73
CA THR A 132 -4.08 -0.64 14.52
C THR A 132 -3.71 -0.48 16.00
N LYS A 133 -2.61 0.21 16.32
CA LYS A 133 -2.23 0.47 17.71
C LYS A 133 -3.27 1.32 18.43
N VAL A 134 -3.75 2.39 17.79
CA VAL A 134 -4.82 3.24 18.35
C VAL A 134 -6.11 2.44 18.54
N LEU A 135 -6.52 1.68 17.52
CA LEU A 135 -7.74 0.88 17.57
C LEU A 135 -7.69 -0.22 18.63
N LYS A 136 -6.53 -0.83 18.90
CA LYS A 136 -6.34 -1.81 19.96
C LYS A 136 -6.78 -1.25 21.32
N HIS A 137 -6.35 -0.05 21.66
CA HIS A 137 -6.73 0.60 22.92
C HIS A 137 -8.19 1.06 22.93
N LEU A 138 -8.76 1.44 21.79
CA LEU A 138 -10.15 1.88 21.72
C LEU A 138 -11.14 0.72 21.78
N VAL A 139 -10.78 -0.44 21.22
CA VAL A 139 -11.66 -1.62 21.16
C VAL A 139 -11.51 -2.52 22.39
N GLY A 140 -10.31 -2.59 23.00
CA GLY A 140 -10.09 -3.35 24.22
C GLY A 140 -10.16 -4.88 24.07
N ARG A 141 -10.31 -5.42 22.84
CA ARG A 141 -10.38 -6.87 22.62
C ARG A 141 -9.07 -7.53 23.00
N THR A 142 -9.15 -8.64 23.76
CA THR A 142 -7.97 -9.37 24.25
C THR A 142 -7.93 -10.82 23.73
N ILE A 143 -6.71 -11.40 23.72
CA ILE A 143 -6.44 -12.81 23.46
C ILE A 143 -5.43 -13.33 24.47
N HIS A 144 -5.59 -14.56 24.97
CA HIS A 144 -4.71 -15.19 25.98
C HIS A 144 -4.62 -14.45 27.32
N GLY A 145 -5.63 -13.70 27.70
CA GLY A 145 -5.71 -13.02 29.00
C GLY A 145 -5.69 -11.50 28.92
N ASP A 146 -5.83 -10.90 30.09
CA ASP A 146 -5.94 -9.44 30.22
C ASP A 146 -4.66 -8.72 29.79
N GLY A 147 -4.80 -7.61 29.10
CA GLY A 147 -3.68 -6.78 28.66
C GLY A 147 -3.08 -7.16 27.30
N ASN A 148 -3.37 -8.34 26.74
CA ASN A 148 -2.91 -8.71 25.41
C ASN A 148 -3.93 -8.30 24.34
N LEU A 149 -3.87 -7.04 23.93
CA LEU A 149 -4.80 -6.46 22.98
C LEU A 149 -4.65 -7.04 21.57
N SER A 150 -5.74 -7.58 21.01
CA SER A 150 -5.71 -8.35 19.77
C SER A 150 -6.25 -7.59 18.54
N TYR A 151 -7.34 -6.87 18.65
CA TYR A 151 -8.01 -6.25 17.49
C TYR A 151 -7.57 -4.81 17.23
N PRO A 152 -7.30 -4.47 15.97
CA PRO A 152 -7.08 -5.33 14.81
C PRO A 152 -5.62 -5.82 14.72
N SER A 153 -5.35 -6.86 13.87
CA SER A 153 -4.01 -7.41 13.68
C SER A 153 -3.07 -6.43 12.99
N GLY A 154 -1.95 -6.09 13.66
CA GLY A 154 -0.91 -5.21 13.11
C GLY A 154 -0.10 -5.85 11.99
N HIS A 155 0.27 -7.15 12.12
CA HIS A 155 1.01 -7.91 11.10
C HIS A 155 0.21 -8.01 9.80
N THR A 156 -1.09 -8.33 9.91
CA THR A 156 -1.96 -8.39 8.72
C THR A 156 -2.12 -7.02 8.07
N ALA A 157 -2.31 -5.96 8.86
CA ALA A 157 -2.38 -4.60 8.34
C ALA A 157 -1.08 -4.19 7.63
N PHE A 158 0.08 -4.50 8.23
CA PHE A 158 1.38 -4.18 7.66
C PHE A 158 1.59 -4.86 6.29
N LEU A 159 1.49 -6.19 6.22
CA LEU A 159 1.78 -6.91 4.98
C LEU A 159 0.77 -6.57 3.88
N THR A 160 -0.51 -6.40 4.23
CA THR A 160 -1.54 -5.92 3.29
C THR A 160 -1.21 -4.52 2.77
N ALA A 161 -0.77 -3.60 3.63
CA ALA A 161 -0.40 -2.25 3.23
C ALA A 161 0.81 -2.22 2.30
N VAL A 162 1.82 -3.05 2.56
CA VAL A 162 2.96 -3.24 1.67
C VAL A 162 2.51 -3.75 0.30
N ALA A 163 1.68 -4.79 0.27
CA ALA A 163 1.15 -5.34 -0.98
C ALA A 163 0.32 -4.31 -1.76
N LEU A 164 -0.49 -3.50 -1.09
CA LEU A 164 -1.23 -2.39 -1.70
C LEU A 164 -0.29 -1.35 -2.33
N ALA A 165 0.77 -0.94 -1.64
CA ALA A 165 1.73 0.02 -2.17
C ALA A 165 2.43 -0.50 -3.43
N VAL A 166 2.85 -1.77 -3.44
CA VAL A 166 3.46 -2.43 -4.60
C VAL A 166 2.44 -2.58 -5.74
N ALA A 167 1.21 -3.01 -5.44
CA ALA A 167 0.17 -3.19 -6.44
C ALA A 167 -0.23 -1.86 -7.09
N LEU A 168 -0.25 -0.75 -6.34
CA LEU A 168 -0.49 0.59 -6.89
C LEU A 168 0.64 1.01 -7.85
N LEU A 169 1.89 0.67 -7.55
CA LEU A 169 3.02 0.91 -8.44
C LEU A 169 2.85 0.14 -9.76
N VAL A 170 2.45 -1.13 -9.70
CA VAL A 170 2.18 -1.98 -10.87
C VAL A 170 0.97 -1.46 -11.66
N ALA A 171 -0.13 -1.17 -10.96
CA ALA A 171 -1.35 -0.65 -11.55
C ALA A 171 -1.18 0.76 -12.15
N GLY A 172 -0.12 1.49 -11.80
CA GLY A 172 0.23 2.78 -12.41
C GLY A 172 0.68 2.70 -13.87
N ARG A 173 0.81 1.51 -14.46
CA ARG A 173 1.19 1.33 -15.88
C ARG A 173 0.05 1.77 -16.80
N PRO A 174 0.34 2.58 -17.86
CA PRO A 174 -0.70 3.13 -18.74
C PRO A 174 -1.55 2.06 -19.44
N ALA A 175 -0.96 0.90 -19.74
CA ALA A 175 -1.62 -0.21 -20.43
C ALA A 175 -2.76 -0.87 -19.62
N LEU A 176 -2.78 -0.67 -18.29
CA LEU A 176 -3.81 -1.25 -17.43
C LEU A 176 -5.01 -0.29 -17.34
N GLY A 177 -6.19 -0.78 -17.70
CA GLY A 177 -7.46 -0.08 -17.53
C GLY A 177 -7.89 0.04 -16.06
N ARG A 178 -8.99 0.76 -15.80
CA ARG A 178 -9.53 0.95 -14.43
C ARG A 178 -9.88 -0.38 -13.77
N THR A 179 -10.60 -1.26 -14.46
CA THR A 179 -11.06 -2.55 -13.90
C THR A 179 -9.89 -3.46 -13.58
N ALA A 180 -8.97 -3.68 -14.54
CA ALA A 180 -7.79 -4.53 -14.32
C ALA A 180 -6.88 -3.96 -13.21
N GLY A 181 -6.66 -2.65 -13.19
CA GLY A 181 -5.87 -2.01 -12.14
C GLY A 181 -6.49 -2.16 -10.75
N THR A 182 -7.82 -1.98 -10.63
CA THR A 182 -8.54 -2.21 -9.35
C THR A 182 -8.46 -3.68 -8.93
N ALA A 183 -8.69 -4.62 -9.87
CA ALA A 183 -8.63 -6.05 -9.59
C ALA A 183 -7.24 -6.48 -9.09
N ILE A 184 -6.16 -6.01 -9.72
CA ILE A 184 -4.78 -6.29 -9.28
C ILE A 184 -4.54 -5.79 -7.86
N VAL A 185 -4.98 -4.57 -7.54
CA VAL A 185 -4.80 -3.98 -6.22
C VAL A 185 -5.55 -4.77 -5.15
N LEU A 186 -6.81 -5.13 -5.42
CA LEU A 186 -7.62 -5.90 -4.49
C LEU A 186 -7.12 -7.34 -4.35
N ALA A 187 -6.73 -8.00 -5.44
CA ALA A 187 -6.19 -9.35 -5.39
C ALA A 187 -4.89 -9.40 -4.57
N ALA A 188 -3.98 -8.43 -4.76
CA ALA A 188 -2.76 -8.34 -3.97
C ALA A 188 -3.03 -8.13 -2.47
N ALA A 189 -3.98 -7.24 -2.14
CA ALA A 189 -4.39 -7.00 -0.76
C ALA A 189 -4.99 -8.27 -0.12
N LEU A 190 -5.90 -8.94 -0.82
CA LEU A 190 -6.54 -10.16 -0.35
C LEU A 190 -5.53 -11.30 -0.18
N ALA A 191 -4.62 -11.49 -1.15
CA ALA A 191 -3.59 -12.54 -1.07
C ALA A 191 -2.64 -12.30 0.12
N ALA A 192 -2.12 -11.09 0.28
CA ALA A 192 -1.22 -10.76 1.39
C ALA A 192 -1.94 -10.81 2.75
N GLY A 193 -3.16 -10.26 2.82
CA GLY A 193 -3.97 -10.28 4.02
C GLY A 193 -4.39 -11.69 4.44
N ALA A 194 -4.76 -12.55 3.48
CA ALA A 194 -5.08 -13.95 3.73
C ALA A 194 -3.86 -14.75 4.17
N ALA A 195 -2.69 -14.57 3.53
CA ALA A 195 -1.47 -15.27 3.90
C ALA A 195 -1.02 -14.91 5.31
N MET A 196 -0.92 -13.60 5.62
CA MET A 196 -0.54 -13.17 6.97
C MET A 196 -1.62 -13.49 8.00
N GLY A 197 -2.91 -13.29 7.64
CA GLY A 197 -4.03 -13.62 8.52
C GLY A 197 -4.04 -15.11 8.89
N TRP A 198 -3.84 -15.99 7.92
CA TRP A 198 -3.68 -17.41 8.16
C TRP A 198 -2.51 -17.70 9.10
N ALA A 199 -1.34 -17.11 8.86
CA ALA A 199 -0.18 -17.29 9.72
C ALA A 199 -0.46 -16.87 11.18
N GLN A 200 -1.09 -15.72 11.38
CA GLN A 200 -1.45 -15.21 12.71
C GLN A 200 -2.44 -16.11 13.44
N VAL A 201 -3.40 -16.73 12.73
CA VAL A 201 -4.35 -17.67 13.31
C VAL A 201 -3.69 -19.00 13.65
N VAL A 202 -2.88 -19.57 12.76
CA VAL A 202 -2.12 -20.83 12.99
C VAL A 202 -1.14 -20.69 14.15
N LEU A 203 -0.55 -19.51 14.33
CA LEU A 203 0.34 -19.20 15.45
C LEU A 203 -0.43 -18.84 16.73
N SER A 204 -1.75 -18.85 16.70
CA SER A 204 -2.64 -18.44 17.79
C SER A 204 -2.40 -17.00 18.31
N ALA A 205 -1.80 -16.15 17.47
CA ALA A 205 -1.50 -14.75 17.83
C ALA A 205 -2.73 -13.84 17.73
N HIS A 206 -3.68 -14.17 16.84
CA HIS A 206 -4.88 -13.39 16.58
C HIS A 206 -6.09 -14.26 16.25
N TYR A 207 -7.28 -13.76 16.55
CA TYR A 207 -8.52 -14.33 16.00
C TYR A 207 -8.67 -14.01 14.51
N PRO A 208 -9.39 -14.86 13.73
CA PRO A 208 -9.68 -14.59 12.31
C PRO A 208 -10.30 -13.22 12.05
N THR A 209 -11.21 -12.76 12.91
CA THR A 209 -11.84 -11.45 12.77
C THR A 209 -10.87 -10.29 13.08
N ASP A 210 -9.83 -10.50 13.89
CA ASP A 210 -8.76 -9.49 14.09
C ASP A 210 -7.93 -9.32 12.83
N THR A 211 -7.65 -10.42 12.13
CA THR A 211 -6.90 -10.37 10.87
C THR A 211 -7.71 -9.72 9.75
N LEU A 212 -9.02 -9.97 9.70
CA LEU A 212 -9.94 -9.26 8.82
C LEU A 212 -9.95 -7.75 9.13
N GLY A 213 -9.98 -7.39 10.40
CA GLY A 213 -9.84 -5.99 10.84
C GLY A 213 -8.53 -5.36 10.37
N GLY A 214 -7.42 -6.10 10.44
CA GLY A 214 -6.11 -5.65 9.94
C GLY A 214 -6.08 -5.40 8.44
N LEU A 215 -6.61 -6.35 7.64
CA LEU A 215 -6.77 -6.21 6.19
C LEU A 215 -7.62 -4.98 5.84
N CYS A 216 -8.78 -4.82 6.49
CA CYS A 216 -9.65 -3.67 6.26
C CYS A 216 -8.97 -2.35 6.69
N THR A 217 -8.18 -2.34 7.77
CA THR A 217 -7.42 -1.15 8.17
C THR A 217 -6.44 -0.73 7.07
N ALA A 218 -5.70 -1.66 6.47
CA ALA A 218 -4.82 -1.34 5.35
C ALA A 218 -5.57 -0.82 4.12
N LEU A 219 -6.69 -1.45 3.76
CA LEU A 219 -7.57 -1.02 2.66
C LEU A 219 -8.18 0.37 2.89
N ALA A 220 -8.46 0.74 4.12
CA ALA A 220 -8.94 2.07 4.47
C ALA A 220 -7.82 3.12 4.38
N VAL A 221 -6.65 2.81 4.93
CA VAL A 221 -5.58 3.79 5.15
C VAL A 221 -4.73 4.03 3.90
N VAL A 222 -4.29 2.96 3.20
CA VAL A 222 -3.27 3.11 2.14
C VAL A 222 -3.74 3.92 0.93
N PRO A 223 -4.96 3.71 0.35
CA PRO A 223 -5.42 4.55 -0.75
C PRO A 223 -5.66 6.00 -0.34
N ALA A 224 -6.09 6.23 0.90
CA ALA A 224 -6.25 7.58 1.45
C ALA A 224 -4.89 8.28 1.60
N ALA A 225 -3.90 7.59 2.17
CA ALA A 225 -2.53 8.09 2.30
C ALA A 225 -1.90 8.41 0.92
N ALA A 226 -2.06 7.52 -0.06
CA ALA A 226 -1.57 7.73 -1.41
C ALA A 226 -2.19 8.99 -2.06
N ARG A 227 -3.50 9.20 -1.86
CA ARG A 227 -4.20 10.40 -2.37
C ARG A 227 -3.72 11.68 -1.69
N LEU A 228 -3.50 11.65 -0.37
CA LEU A 228 -2.99 12.80 0.38
C LEU A 228 -1.54 13.12 -0.02
N LEU A 229 -0.70 12.11 -0.18
CA LEU A 229 0.67 12.24 -0.65
C LEU A 229 0.71 12.93 -2.04
N ASP A 230 -0.12 12.50 -2.96
CA ASP A 230 -0.19 13.10 -4.29
C ASP A 230 -0.63 14.58 -4.20
N ARG A 231 -1.64 14.89 -3.41
CA ARG A 231 -2.11 16.28 -3.20
C ARG A 231 -1.02 17.18 -2.61
N ALA A 232 -0.31 16.69 -1.60
CA ALA A 232 0.78 17.43 -0.95
C ALA A 232 1.94 17.68 -1.93
N ALA A 233 2.34 16.66 -2.71
CA ALA A 233 3.40 16.78 -3.70
C ALA A 233 3.02 17.75 -4.83
N ASP A 234 1.78 17.74 -5.29
CA ASP A 234 1.29 18.63 -6.34
C ASP A 234 1.16 20.08 -5.84
N ALA A 235 0.79 20.29 -4.56
CA ALA A 235 0.77 21.62 -3.93
C ALA A 235 2.17 22.20 -3.78
N ALA A 236 3.13 21.38 -3.31
CA ALA A 236 4.53 21.80 -3.19
C ALA A 236 5.17 22.12 -4.55
N GLY A 237 4.77 21.41 -5.62
CA GLY A 237 5.21 21.69 -7.00
C GLY A 237 4.71 23.06 -7.50
N ARG A 238 3.46 23.42 -7.22
CA ARG A 238 2.89 24.73 -7.60
C ARG A 238 3.49 25.90 -6.85
N ALA A 239 3.91 25.70 -5.59
CA ALA A 239 4.51 26.77 -4.79
C ALA A 239 5.95 27.12 -5.21
N ARG A 240 6.61 26.28 -6.03
CA ARG A 240 7.99 26.45 -6.50
C ARG A 240 8.08 26.95 -7.96
N GLY A 241 7.00 27.00 -8.68
CA GLY A 241 6.90 27.44 -10.06
C GLY A 241 6.33 28.84 -10.18
#